data_d47a87d7c42292781a8577cd4d6c10bf
#
_entry.id   d47a87d7c42292781a8577cd4d6c10bf
#
_cell.length_a   1.000
_cell.length_b   1.000
_cell.length_c   1.000
_cell.angle_alpha   90.00
_cell.angle_beta   90.00
_cell.angle_gamma   90.00
#
_symmetry.space_group_name_H-M   'P 1'
#
loop_
_entity.id
_entity.type
_entity.pdbx_description
1 polymer ?
#
loop_
_entity_poly.entity_id
_entity_poly.type
_entity_poly.pdbx_seq_one_letter_code
_entity_poly.pdbx_strand_id
1 'polypeptide(L)' 'MTGKPTSPLGLAVKAVLDISVEREACPMHLAPTSSTVNTLMMGDALAMAVMQARGFNEEDFARSHPAGALGARLLNKRII' A
#
# COMPACT_ATOMS: atom_id res chain seq x y z
N MET A 1 -10.38 -4.07 0.24
CA MET A 1 -9.72 -4.84 1.31
C MET A 1 -10.70 -5.07 2.45
N THR A 2 -10.76 -6.24 2.97
CA THR A 2 -11.61 -6.57 4.12
C THR A 2 -11.03 -7.75 4.88
N GLY A 3 -11.26 -7.78 6.21
CA GLY A 3 -10.93 -8.93 7.05
C GLY A 3 -11.98 -10.04 7.01
N LYS A 4 -13.12 -9.81 6.34
CA LYS A 4 -14.20 -10.78 6.21
C LYS A 4 -14.65 -10.86 4.75
N PRO A 5 -14.02 -11.71 3.93
CA PRO A 5 -14.37 -11.82 2.50
C PRO A 5 -15.84 -12.17 2.24
N THR A 6 -16.50 -12.85 3.17
CA THR A 6 -17.92 -13.22 3.07
C THR A 6 -18.88 -12.17 3.63
N SER A 7 -18.37 -11.03 4.10
CA SER A 7 -19.21 -9.92 4.56
C SER A 7 -20.00 -9.31 3.40
N PRO A 8 -21.04 -8.49 3.68
CA PRO A 8 -21.77 -7.80 2.62
C PRO A 8 -20.85 -7.01 1.67
N LEU A 9 -19.83 -6.34 2.20
CA LEU A 9 -18.85 -5.63 1.37
C LEU A 9 -18.07 -6.60 0.48
N GLY A 10 -17.54 -7.68 1.06
CA GLY A 10 -16.78 -8.67 0.32
C GLY A 10 -17.56 -9.34 -0.80
N LEU A 11 -18.86 -9.54 -0.60
CA LEU A 11 -19.72 -10.16 -1.61
C LEU A 11 -20.16 -9.17 -2.70
N ALA A 12 -20.14 -7.87 -2.42
CA ALA A 12 -20.63 -6.85 -3.35
C ALA A 12 -19.57 -6.36 -4.33
N VAL A 13 -18.27 -6.62 -4.10
CA VAL A 13 -17.17 -6.12 -4.93
C VAL A 13 -16.72 -7.17 -5.94
N LYS A 14 -16.04 -6.70 -7.00
CA LYS A 14 -15.51 -7.58 -8.07
C LYS A 14 -14.35 -8.44 -7.61
N ALA A 15 -13.52 -7.90 -6.71
CA ALA A 15 -12.33 -8.57 -6.20
C ALA A 15 -12.17 -8.25 -4.72
N VAL A 16 -11.69 -9.22 -3.96
CA VAL A 16 -11.46 -9.07 -2.52
C VAL A 16 -10.00 -9.30 -2.21
N LEU A 17 -9.40 -8.38 -1.45
CA LEU A 17 -8.11 -8.58 -0.83
C LEU A 17 -8.35 -8.86 0.64
N ASP A 18 -8.02 -10.08 1.07
CA ASP A 18 -8.22 -10.53 2.44
C ASP A 18 -7.11 -9.99 3.33
N ILE A 19 -7.49 -9.15 4.30
CA ILE A 19 -6.58 -8.56 5.27
C ILE A 19 -6.88 -9.04 6.69
N SER A 20 -7.53 -10.20 6.83
CA SER A 20 -7.87 -10.74 8.14
C SER A 20 -6.63 -11.04 8.98
N VAL A 21 -6.77 -10.92 10.30
CA VAL A 21 -5.75 -11.26 11.28
C VAL A 21 -6.38 -12.17 12.32
N GLU A 22 -5.57 -13.05 12.93
CA GLU A 22 -6.09 -13.95 13.97
C GLU A 22 -6.53 -13.17 15.21
N ARG A 23 -5.74 -12.14 15.60
CA ARG A 23 -6.04 -11.29 16.74
C ARG A 23 -5.31 -9.95 16.60
N GLU A 24 -5.84 -8.95 17.27
CA GLU A 24 -5.16 -7.67 17.39
C GLU A 24 -4.02 -7.76 18.42
N ALA A 25 -2.96 -6.96 18.22
CA ALA A 25 -1.85 -6.90 19.16
C ALA A 25 -2.18 -6.12 20.44
N CYS A 26 -3.28 -5.37 20.44
CA CYS A 26 -3.76 -4.67 21.60
C CYS A 26 -3.94 -5.63 22.80
N PRO A 27 -3.54 -5.26 24.01
CA PRO A 27 -3.69 -6.14 25.18
C PRO A 27 -5.12 -6.64 25.40
N MET A 28 -6.12 -5.84 25.04
CA MET A 28 -7.54 -6.23 25.13
C MET A 28 -8.07 -6.88 23.86
N HIS A 29 -7.23 -7.01 22.81
CA HIS A 29 -7.58 -7.55 21.50
C HIS A 29 -8.75 -6.81 20.80
N LEU A 30 -8.92 -5.51 21.10
CA LEU A 30 -10.01 -4.69 20.58
C LEU A 30 -9.55 -3.59 19.65
N ALA A 31 -8.48 -2.87 19.99
CA ALA A 31 -7.99 -1.80 19.15
C ALA A 31 -7.35 -2.35 17.88
N PRO A 32 -7.61 -1.75 16.69
CA PRO A 32 -7.03 -2.21 15.43
C PRO A 32 -5.54 -1.89 15.39
N THR A 33 -4.71 -2.87 15.70
CA THR A 33 -3.25 -2.78 15.70
C THR A 33 -2.67 -3.70 14.64
N SER A 34 -2.80 -5.03 14.79
CA SER A 34 -2.37 -5.98 13.76
C SER A 34 -3.11 -5.77 12.45
N SER A 35 -4.41 -5.50 12.49
CA SER A 35 -5.20 -5.23 11.29
C SER A 35 -4.76 -3.95 10.59
N THR A 36 -4.38 -2.90 11.33
CA THR A 36 -3.89 -1.65 10.77
C THR A 36 -2.58 -1.87 10.01
N VAL A 37 -1.63 -2.58 10.62
CA VAL A 37 -0.35 -2.91 9.96
C VAL A 37 -0.59 -3.76 8.73
N ASN A 38 -1.43 -4.78 8.83
CA ASN A 38 -1.74 -5.66 7.70
C ASN A 38 -2.39 -4.91 6.54
N THR A 39 -3.29 -3.97 6.84
CA THR A 39 -3.91 -3.11 5.83
C THR A 39 -2.88 -2.23 5.11
N LEU A 40 -1.95 -1.62 5.86
CA LEU A 40 -0.89 -0.81 5.28
C LEU A 40 0.04 -1.65 4.40
N MET A 41 0.43 -2.83 4.85
CA MET A 41 1.27 -3.73 4.06
C MET A 41 0.58 -4.16 2.76
N MET A 42 -0.69 -4.50 2.81
CA MET A 42 -1.45 -4.88 1.63
C MET A 42 -1.60 -3.70 0.66
N GLY A 43 -1.85 -2.50 1.20
CA GLY A 43 -1.94 -1.28 0.39
C GLY A 43 -0.64 -0.97 -0.32
N ASP A 44 0.48 -1.08 0.38
CA ASP A 44 1.81 -0.85 -0.21
C ASP A 44 2.13 -1.89 -1.28
N ALA A 45 1.83 -3.16 -1.04
CA ALA A 45 2.05 -4.22 -2.02
C ALA A 45 1.21 -3.98 -3.29
N LEU A 46 -0.05 -3.58 -3.12
CA LEU A 46 -0.93 -3.25 -4.24
C LEU A 46 -0.40 -2.05 -5.02
N ALA A 47 0.06 -1.01 -4.33
CA ALA A 47 0.62 0.18 -4.97
C ALA A 47 1.86 -0.17 -5.79
N MET A 48 2.76 -1.00 -5.26
CA MET A 48 3.96 -1.43 -5.99
C MET A 48 3.60 -2.26 -7.22
N ALA A 49 2.62 -3.15 -7.10
CA ALA A 49 2.16 -3.96 -8.22
C ALA A 49 1.58 -3.08 -9.34
N VAL A 50 0.79 -2.07 -8.99
CA VAL A 50 0.22 -1.12 -9.96
C VAL A 50 1.31 -0.30 -10.63
N MET A 51 2.30 0.17 -9.87
CA MET A 51 3.45 0.90 -10.42
C MET A 51 4.17 0.08 -11.49
N GLN A 52 4.45 -1.18 -11.21
CA GLN A 52 5.11 -2.07 -12.17
C GLN A 52 4.25 -2.30 -13.41
N ALA A 53 2.95 -2.54 -13.21
CA ALA A 53 2.03 -2.78 -14.32
C ALA A 53 1.89 -1.56 -15.24
N ARG A 54 2.03 -0.33 -14.71
CA ARG A 54 1.94 0.91 -15.46
C ARG A 54 3.28 1.39 -16.02
N GLY A 55 4.36 0.67 -15.75
CA GLY A 55 5.70 1.06 -16.21
C GLY A 55 6.23 2.31 -15.53
N PHE A 56 5.79 2.60 -14.29
CA PHE A 56 6.26 3.74 -13.52
C PHE A 56 7.75 3.56 -13.19
N ASN A 57 8.56 4.56 -13.49
CA ASN A 57 10.02 4.50 -13.34
C ASN A 57 10.56 5.65 -12.49
N GLU A 58 11.89 5.72 -12.35
CA GLU A 58 12.55 6.76 -11.57
C GLU A 58 12.26 8.16 -12.10
N GLU A 59 12.13 8.33 -13.41
CA GLU A 59 11.78 9.63 -14.00
C GLU A 59 10.40 10.10 -13.57
N ASP A 60 9.44 9.19 -13.60
CA ASP A 60 8.07 9.49 -13.18
C ASP A 60 8.03 9.87 -11.71
N PHE A 61 8.80 9.17 -10.88
CA PHE A 61 8.93 9.48 -9.46
C PHE A 61 9.53 10.87 -9.25
N ALA A 62 10.61 11.19 -9.97
CA ALA A 62 11.26 12.49 -9.88
C ALA A 62 10.32 13.63 -10.27
N ARG A 63 9.50 13.45 -11.32
CA ARG A 63 8.50 14.43 -11.74
C ARG A 63 7.43 14.65 -10.69
N SER A 64 7.06 13.60 -9.96
CA SER A 64 6.07 13.70 -8.88
C SER A 64 6.62 14.31 -7.60
N HIS A 65 7.95 14.36 -7.45
CA HIS A 65 8.61 14.83 -6.23
C HIS A 65 9.71 15.86 -6.53
N PRO A 66 9.42 16.92 -7.33
CA PRO A 66 10.47 17.83 -7.81
C PRO A 66 11.17 18.62 -6.69
N ALA A 67 10.47 18.89 -5.58
CA ALA A 67 10.99 19.66 -4.46
C ALA A 67 11.45 18.80 -3.28
N GLY A 68 11.27 17.48 -3.36
CA GLY A 68 11.63 16.55 -2.28
C GLY A 68 13.09 16.08 -2.39
N ALA A 69 13.61 15.57 -1.28
CA ALA A 69 14.98 15.03 -1.23
C ALA A 69 15.19 13.87 -2.21
N LEU A 70 14.20 13.00 -2.36
CA LEU A 70 14.28 11.87 -3.28
C LEU A 70 14.25 12.33 -4.74
N GLY A 71 13.40 13.29 -5.06
CA GLY A 71 13.34 13.87 -6.41
C GLY A 71 14.64 14.55 -6.78
N ALA A 72 15.19 15.37 -5.88
CA ALA A 72 16.48 16.04 -6.09
C ALA A 72 17.62 15.02 -6.28
N ARG A 73 17.64 13.98 -5.49
CA ARG A 73 18.63 12.90 -5.59
C ARG A 73 18.58 12.21 -6.95
N LEU A 74 17.40 11.92 -7.46
CA LEU A 74 17.23 11.29 -8.77
C LEU A 74 17.63 12.23 -9.91
N LEU A 75 17.32 13.52 -9.79
CA LEU A 75 17.74 14.52 -10.77
C LEU A 75 19.26 14.66 -10.82
N ASN A 76 19.93 14.70 -9.67
CA ASN A 76 21.40 14.74 -9.59
C ASN A 76 22.03 13.50 -10.22
N LYS A 77 21.46 12.33 -9.97
CA LYS A 77 21.91 11.06 -10.54
C LYS A 77 21.84 11.08 -12.07
N ARG A 78 20.85 11.79 -12.64
CA ARG A 78 20.69 11.91 -14.10
C ARG A 78 21.68 12.87 -14.74
N ILE A 79 22.14 13.85 -14.01
CA ILE A 79 23.10 14.86 -14.49
C ILE A 79 24.52 14.31 -14.54
N ILE A 80 24.84 13.38 -13.67
CA ILE A 80 26.14 12.73 -13.59
C ILE A 80 26.17 11.51 -14.51
#